data_dae93861927ca7a1bb9a44388c9fe635
#
_entry.id   dae93861927ca7a1bb9a44388c9fe635
#
_cell.length_a   1.000
_cell.length_b   1.000
_cell.length_c   1.000
_cell.angle_alpha   90.00
_cell.angle_beta   90.00
_cell.angle_gamma   90.00
#
_symmetry.space_group_name_H-M   'P 1'
#
loop_
_entity.id
_entity.type
_entity.pdbx_description
1 polymer ?
#
loop_
_entity_poly.entity_id
_entity_poly.type
_entity_poly.pdbx_seq_one_letter_code
_entity_poly.pdbx_strand_id
1 'polypeptide(L)'
;MAKSLYQTLNISENASADEIKKAYRKLARQYHPDVNKSAEAEEKFKEINGAYEILSDPQKKAEYDQYGDSMFNGQNFSDFSRSYQSADLNDILKNIFGARGRGFNGGSAGFGSFNFGFDNNMHDSIDLDIEAHATIPLKSALLGDTLRLHLNGSSFELKIPEGITSGSKLRAKGKGKKLGNMVGDAIITIDITPEEGYSIDGYNLTQVVEVPLKAMLFGDKAHIQTAREEMTIKIPANTQNGKKMRIKNKGFKDRKTGQYGDLILQVYAKLPDPNTLSDELKELLQKEL
;
A
#
# COMPACT_ATOMS: atom_id res chain seq x y z
N MET A 1 -17.12 -8.19 -40.77
CA MET A 1 -16.32 -6.98 -40.76
C MET A 1 -15.08 -7.28 -39.92
N ALA A 2 -13.90 -6.77 -40.31
CA ALA A 2 -12.69 -7.02 -39.56
C ALA A 2 -12.79 -6.29 -38.22
N LYS A 3 -12.25 -6.91 -37.15
CA LYS A 3 -12.25 -6.43 -35.77
C LYS A 3 -10.86 -6.48 -35.19
N SER A 4 -9.97 -5.60 -35.69
CA SER A 4 -8.55 -5.59 -35.43
C SER A 4 -8.17 -5.31 -33.96
N LEU A 5 -9.04 -4.65 -33.16
CA LEU A 5 -8.77 -4.40 -31.75
C LEU A 5 -8.63 -5.68 -30.94
N TYR A 6 -9.41 -6.72 -31.24
CA TYR A 6 -9.28 -8.01 -30.57
C TYR A 6 -7.99 -8.72 -30.96
N GLN A 7 -7.55 -8.56 -32.21
CA GLN A 7 -6.24 -9.07 -32.68
C GLN A 7 -5.09 -8.34 -31.98
N THR A 8 -5.19 -7.02 -31.80
CA THR A 8 -4.17 -6.22 -31.07
C THR A 8 -4.00 -6.74 -29.63
N LEU A 9 -5.07 -7.14 -28.96
CA LEU A 9 -4.99 -7.75 -27.62
C LEU A 9 -4.76 -9.26 -27.64
N ASN A 10 -4.68 -9.88 -28.84
CA ASN A 10 -4.54 -11.33 -29.02
C ASN A 10 -5.59 -12.16 -28.28
N ILE A 11 -6.87 -11.77 -28.45
CA ILE A 11 -8.04 -12.40 -27.84
C ILE A 11 -9.14 -12.65 -28.88
N SER A 12 -10.10 -13.49 -28.51
CA SER A 12 -11.30 -13.75 -29.33
C SER A 12 -12.25 -12.55 -29.32
N GLU A 13 -13.02 -12.36 -30.38
CA GLU A 13 -14.08 -11.34 -30.46
C GLU A 13 -15.20 -11.54 -29.42
N ASN A 14 -15.35 -12.75 -28.90
CA ASN A 14 -16.28 -13.10 -27.83
C ASN A 14 -15.68 -13.01 -26.44
N ALA A 15 -14.49 -12.41 -26.28
CA ALA A 15 -13.81 -12.32 -25.00
C ALA A 15 -14.64 -11.53 -23.98
N SER A 16 -14.69 -12.04 -22.77
CA SER A 16 -15.30 -11.39 -21.61
C SER A 16 -14.46 -10.17 -21.16
N ALA A 17 -15.07 -9.29 -20.38
CA ALA A 17 -14.38 -8.13 -19.79
C ALA A 17 -13.14 -8.53 -18.97
N ASP A 18 -13.20 -9.66 -18.26
CA ASP A 18 -12.06 -10.16 -17.49
C ASP A 18 -10.93 -10.67 -18.39
N GLU A 19 -11.25 -11.32 -19.50
CA GLU A 19 -10.27 -11.78 -20.48
C GLU A 19 -9.60 -10.60 -21.19
N ILE A 20 -10.36 -9.58 -21.59
CA ILE A 20 -9.84 -8.32 -22.14
C ILE A 20 -8.84 -7.68 -21.16
N LYS A 21 -9.22 -7.55 -19.90
CA LYS A 21 -8.39 -6.98 -18.85
C LYS A 21 -7.13 -7.80 -18.58
N LYS A 22 -7.23 -9.13 -18.58
CA LYS A 22 -6.09 -10.05 -18.37
C LYS A 22 -5.10 -9.98 -19.53
N ALA A 23 -5.59 -9.95 -20.77
CA ALA A 23 -4.77 -9.83 -21.98
C ALA A 23 -4.03 -8.49 -22.00
N TYR A 24 -4.74 -7.39 -21.75
CA TYR A 24 -4.15 -6.06 -21.64
C TYR A 24 -3.00 -6.04 -20.62
N ARG A 25 -3.23 -6.51 -19.37
CA ARG A 25 -2.18 -6.51 -18.34
C ARG A 25 -0.94 -7.31 -18.75
N LYS A 26 -1.11 -8.42 -19.45
CA LYS A 26 -0.01 -9.25 -19.95
C LYS A 26 0.80 -8.49 -20.98
N LEU A 27 0.15 -7.92 -22.00
CA LEU A 27 0.81 -7.20 -23.08
C LEU A 27 1.42 -5.88 -22.62
N ALA A 28 0.72 -5.12 -21.75
CA ALA A 28 1.23 -3.88 -21.18
C ALA A 28 2.52 -4.07 -20.38
N ARG A 29 2.66 -5.19 -19.65
CA ARG A 29 3.94 -5.53 -18.98
C ARG A 29 5.05 -5.88 -19.94
N GLN A 30 4.72 -6.57 -21.03
CA GLN A 30 5.71 -7.02 -22.03
C GLN A 30 6.27 -5.85 -22.85
N TYR A 31 5.43 -4.87 -23.17
CA TYR A 31 5.77 -3.71 -24.00
C TYR A 31 5.93 -2.41 -23.20
N HIS A 32 6.04 -2.50 -21.86
CA HIS A 32 6.22 -1.33 -21.01
C HIS A 32 7.54 -0.61 -21.31
N PRO A 33 7.58 0.74 -21.42
CA PRO A 33 8.80 1.49 -21.72
C PRO A 33 9.97 1.24 -20.75
N ASP A 34 9.67 0.93 -19.48
CA ASP A 34 10.72 0.61 -18.49
C ASP A 34 11.35 -0.78 -18.72
N VAL A 35 10.60 -1.69 -19.35
CA VAL A 35 11.05 -3.07 -19.59
C VAL A 35 11.60 -3.24 -21.00
N ASN A 36 11.00 -2.56 -22.00
CA ASN A 36 11.37 -2.66 -23.40
C ASN A 36 11.44 -1.26 -24.02
N LYS A 37 12.67 -0.78 -24.27
CA LYS A 37 12.96 0.57 -24.79
C LYS A 37 13.04 0.64 -26.33
N SER A 38 12.61 -0.38 -27.05
CA SER A 38 12.59 -0.35 -28.51
C SER A 38 11.45 0.51 -29.04
N ALA A 39 11.67 1.22 -30.16
CA ALA A 39 10.64 2.03 -30.81
C ALA A 39 9.41 1.18 -31.19
N GLU A 40 9.61 -0.06 -31.59
CA GLU A 40 8.54 -1.01 -31.91
C GLU A 40 7.69 -1.37 -30.67
N ALA A 41 8.32 -1.44 -29.49
CA ALA A 41 7.60 -1.72 -28.26
C ALA A 41 6.74 -0.52 -27.83
N GLU A 42 7.22 0.69 -28.05
CA GLU A 42 6.47 1.92 -27.78
C GLU A 42 5.24 2.02 -28.67
N GLU A 43 5.38 1.75 -29.97
CA GLU A 43 4.25 1.71 -30.90
C GLU A 43 3.20 0.66 -30.50
N LYS A 44 3.65 -0.57 -30.22
CA LYS A 44 2.77 -1.64 -29.75
C LYS A 44 2.08 -1.30 -28.44
N PHE A 45 2.79 -0.63 -27.53
CA PHE A 45 2.20 -0.20 -26.27
C PHE A 45 1.08 0.81 -26.48
N LYS A 46 1.25 1.77 -27.40
CA LYS A 46 0.20 2.72 -27.80
C LYS A 46 -1.02 2.02 -28.42
N GLU A 47 -0.79 1.07 -29.31
CA GLU A 47 -1.85 0.26 -29.93
C GLU A 47 -2.63 -0.56 -28.86
N ILE A 48 -1.93 -1.22 -27.93
CA ILE A 48 -2.52 -2.01 -26.85
C ILE A 48 -3.39 -1.15 -25.95
N ASN A 49 -2.92 0.06 -25.60
CA ASN A 49 -3.66 0.99 -24.75
C ASN A 49 -4.93 1.48 -25.45
N GLY A 50 -4.86 1.87 -26.72
CA GLY A 50 -6.02 2.30 -27.50
C GLY A 50 -7.04 1.19 -27.68
N ALA A 51 -6.60 -0.04 -27.94
CA ALA A 51 -7.48 -1.20 -28.03
C ALA A 51 -8.20 -1.48 -26.71
N TYR A 52 -7.48 -1.38 -25.58
CA TYR A 52 -8.07 -1.58 -24.27
C TYR A 52 -9.05 -0.47 -23.89
N GLU A 53 -8.78 0.78 -24.23
CA GLU A 53 -9.69 1.90 -23.97
C GLU A 53 -11.07 1.70 -24.61
N ILE A 54 -11.10 1.15 -25.82
CA ILE A 54 -12.35 0.88 -26.52
C ILE A 54 -13.02 -0.38 -25.98
N LEU A 55 -12.29 -1.48 -25.86
CA LEU A 55 -12.86 -2.78 -25.50
C LEU A 55 -13.20 -2.93 -24.01
N SER A 56 -12.64 -2.09 -23.13
CA SER A 56 -12.96 -2.11 -21.70
C SER A 56 -14.24 -1.36 -21.35
N ASP A 57 -14.68 -0.43 -22.19
CA ASP A 57 -15.92 0.31 -22.01
C ASP A 57 -17.08 -0.43 -22.69
N PRO A 58 -18.15 -0.82 -21.97
CA PRO A 58 -19.26 -1.58 -22.55
C PRO A 58 -19.94 -0.87 -23.70
N GLN A 59 -20.04 0.46 -23.70
CA GLN A 59 -20.70 1.24 -24.76
C GLN A 59 -19.82 1.32 -26.01
N LYS A 60 -18.53 1.70 -25.83
CA LYS A 60 -17.57 1.75 -26.94
C LYS A 60 -17.36 0.37 -27.57
N LYS A 61 -17.31 -0.68 -26.74
CA LYS A 61 -17.23 -2.07 -27.21
C LYS A 61 -18.42 -2.45 -28.04
N ALA A 62 -19.65 -2.14 -27.61
CA ALA A 62 -20.87 -2.45 -28.35
C ALA A 62 -20.91 -1.71 -29.71
N GLU A 63 -20.50 -0.45 -29.75
CA GLU A 63 -20.37 0.30 -31.00
C GLU A 63 -19.31 -0.32 -31.93
N TYR A 64 -18.16 -0.67 -31.39
CA TYR A 64 -17.10 -1.33 -32.14
C TYR A 64 -17.54 -2.73 -32.63
N ASP A 65 -18.27 -3.48 -31.80
CA ASP A 65 -18.82 -4.79 -32.20
C ASP A 65 -19.79 -4.69 -33.34
N GLN A 66 -20.52 -3.57 -33.47
CA GLN A 66 -21.47 -3.30 -34.54
C GLN A 66 -20.80 -2.84 -35.84
N TYR A 67 -19.80 -1.95 -35.75
CA TYR A 67 -19.22 -1.29 -36.91
C TYR A 67 -17.85 -1.80 -37.31
N GLY A 68 -17.12 -2.47 -36.40
CA GLY A 68 -15.79 -2.99 -36.63
C GLY A 68 -14.79 -1.90 -37.05
N ASP A 69 -13.82 -2.28 -37.85
CA ASP A 69 -12.76 -1.38 -38.34
C ASP A 69 -13.24 -0.30 -39.30
N SER A 70 -14.52 -0.33 -39.73
CA SER A 70 -15.10 0.79 -40.48
C SER A 70 -15.17 2.09 -39.68
N MET A 71 -15.08 2.01 -38.36
CA MET A 71 -14.92 3.18 -37.49
C MET A 71 -13.58 3.90 -37.69
N PHE A 72 -12.59 3.19 -38.21
CA PHE A 72 -11.24 3.68 -38.51
C PHE A 72 -11.03 3.89 -40.02
N ASN A 73 -12.06 4.37 -40.72
CA ASN A 73 -12.05 4.56 -42.17
C ASN A 73 -11.75 3.27 -42.98
N GLY A 74 -12.09 2.11 -42.43
CA GLY A 74 -11.86 0.82 -43.07
C GLY A 74 -10.40 0.31 -42.96
N GLN A 75 -9.53 1.01 -42.25
CA GLN A 75 -8.18 0.59 -41.95
C GLN A 75 -8.17 -0.32 -40.70
N ASN A 76 -7.17 -1.19 -40.56
CA ASN A 76 -6.96 -1.85 -39.31
C ASN A 76 -6.46 -0.84 -38.25
N PHE A 77 -6.65 -1.15 -36.98
CA PHE A 77 -6.33 -0.22 -35.88
C PHE A 77 -4.84 0.12 -35.80
N SER A 78 -3.96 -0.79 -36.18
CA SER A 78 -2.50 -0.56 -36.19
C SER A 78 -2.11 0.50 -37.24
N ASP A 79 -2.61 0.38 -38.47
CA ASP A 79 -2.36 1.37 -39.53
C ASP A 79 -2.99 2.71 -39.20
N PHE A 80 -4.18 2.69 -38.63
CA PHE A 80 -4.86 3.89 -38.13
C PHE A 80 -4.05 4.59 -37.05
N SER A 81 -3.58 3.88 -36.04
CA SER A 81 -2.75 4.39 -34.96
C SER A 81 -1.44 5.03 -35.49
N ARG A 82 -0.79 4.41 -36.48
CA ARG A 82 0.44 4.92 -37.10
C ARG A 82 0.22 6.18 -37.93
N SER A 83 -0.92 6.33 -38.57
CA SER A 83 -1.21 7.52 -39.37
C SER A 83 -1.34 8.81 -38.56
N TYR A 84 -1.46 8.70 -37.23
CA TYR A 84 -1.61 9.81 -36.29
C TYR A 84 -0.43 9.93 -35.29
N GLN A 85 0.77 9.64 -35.75
CA GLN A 85 2.01 9.59 -34.94
C GLN A 85 2.33 10.89 -34.16
N SER A 86 1.74 12.03 -34.56
CA SER A 86 1.94 13.34 -33.92
C SER A 86 0.72 13.87 -33.17
N ALA A 87 -0.41 13.18 -33.17
CA ALA A 87 -1.62 13.58 -32.45
C ALA A 87 -1.91 12.60 -31.33
N ASP A 88 -2.50 13.07 -30.22
CA ASP A 88 -2.90 12.19 -29.13
C ASP A 88 -4.03 11.26 -29.62
N LEU A 89 -3.71 9.97 -29.73
CA LEU A 89 -4.64 8.92 -30.15
C LEU A 89 -5.92 8.92 -29.30
N ASN A 90 -5.81 9.27 -28.03
CA ASN A 90 -6.94 9.37 -27.12
C ASN A 90 -7.92 10.48 -27.51
N ASP A 91 -7.43 11.62 -27.97
CA ASP A 91 -8.30 12.71 -28.41
C ASP A 91 -9.03 12.38 -29.71
N ILE A 92 -8.39 11.63 -30.59
CA ILE A 92 -9.00 11.14 -31.82
C ILE A 92 -10.08 10.10 -31.51
N LEU A 93 -9.80 9.16 -30.61
CA LEU A 93 -10.78 8.17 -30.16
C LEU A 93 -11.96 8.82 -29.44
N LYS A 94 -11.74 9.87 -28.63
CA LYS A 94 -12.82 10.68 -28.04
C LYS A 94 -13.68 11.34 -29.10
N ASN A 95 -13.10 11.84 -30.18
CA ASN A 95 -13.85 12.44 -31.29
C ASN A 95 -14.68 11.39 -32.05
N ILE A 96 -14.14 10.21 -32.30
CA ILE A 96 -14.85 9.14 -33.00
C ILE A 96 -16.04 8.64 -32.16
N PHE A 97 -15.82 8.37 -30.88
CA PHE A 97 -16.84 7.85 -29.98
C PHE A 97 -17.68 8.95 -29.30
N GLY A 98 -17.18 10.20 -29.20
CA GLY A 98 -17.89 11.33 -28.59
C GLY A 98 -18.81 12.11 -29.55
N ALA A 99 -18.51 12.16 -30.85
CA ALA A 99 -19.28 12.92 -31.82
C ALA A 99 -20.63 12.28 -32.19
N ARG A 100 -20.79 10.97 -32.00
CA ARG A 100 -22.03 10.24 -32.24
C ARG A 100 -22.98 10.14 -31.05
N GLY A 101 -22.46 10.45 -29.82
CA GLY A 101 -23.22 10.39 -28.57
C GLY A 101 -24.00 11.66 -28.22
N ARG A 102 -24.38 12.51 -29.17
CA ARG A 102 -25.20 13.70 -28.90
C ARG A 102 -26.67 13.32 -28.71
N GLY A 103 -26.97 12.72 -27.55
CA GLY A 103 -28.34 12.43 -27.14
C GLY A 103 -28.48 11.27 -26.18
N PHE A 104 -27.85 11.32 -25.02
CA PHE A 104 -28.43 10.69 -23.81
C PHE A 104 -27.74 11.22 -22.57
N ASN A 105 -28.50 11.96 -21.78
CA ASN A 105 -28.15 12.39 -20.42
C ASN A 105 -28.23 11.16 -19.50
N GLY A 106 -27.18 10.77 -18.86
CA GLY A 106 -27.27 9.73 -17.83
C GLY A 106 -25.96 9.05 -17.46
N GLY A 107 -25.36 9.46 -16.35
CA GLY A 107 -24.60 8.59 -15.46
C GLY A 107 -23.20 8.18 -15.89
N SER A 108 -22.25 9.08 -15.69
CA SER A 108 -20.82 8.78 -15.67
C SER A 108 -20.46 7.86 -14.50
N ALA A 109 -20.31 6.57 -14.77
CA ALA A 109 -19.51 5.71 -13.91
C ALA A 109 -18.04 5.85 -14.34
N GLY A 110 -17.33 6.80 -13.71
CA GLY A 110 -15.93 7.05 -13.97
C GLY A 110 -15.07 5.83 -13.61
N PHE A 111 -14.44 5.25 -14.60
CA PHE A 111 -13.29 4.38 -14.36
C PHE A 111 -12.02 5.18 -14.62
N GLY A 112 -11.22 5.26 -13.56
CA GLY A 112 -10.07 6.13 -13.37
C GLY A 112 -9.11 6.17 -14.55
N SER A 113 -8.80 7.38 -14.92
CA SER A 113 -7.66 7.78 -15.72
C SER A 113 -6.39 7.05 -15.26
N PHE A 114 -5.92 6.09 -16.06
CA PHE A 114 -4.54 5.66 -15.99
C PHE A 114 -3.69 6.75 -16.66
N ASN A 115 -3.33 7.75 -15.88
CA ASN A 115 -2.34 8.74 -16.28
C ASN A 115 -0.97 8.06 -16.29
N PHE A 116 -0.58 7.48 -17.42
CA PHE A 116 0.82 7.22 -17.71
C PHE A 116 1.41 8.50 -18.27
N GLY A 117 2.19 9.17 -17.43
CA GLY A 117 2.80 10.44 -17.73
C GLY A 117 3.65 10.40 -19.00
N PHE A 118 3.27 11.19 -19.97
CA PHE A 118 4.15 11.89 -20.86
C PHE A 118 3.55 13.29 -21.13
N ASP A 119 4.29 14.22 -20.60
CA ASP A 119 4.44 15.60 -20.99
C ASP A 119 3.42 16.66 -20.54
N ASN A 120 4.05 17.68 -20.00
CA ASN A 120 3.62 19.03 -19.71
C ASN A 120 2.64 19.59 -20.73
N ASN A 121 1.45 19.87 -20.34
CA ASN A 121 0.73 21.13 -20.35
C ASN A 121 -0.79 20.93 -20.39
N MET A 122 -1.46 21.48 -19.39
CA MET A 122 -2.83 21.91 -19.36
C MET A 122 -3.91 20.85 -19.61
N HIS A 123 -4.20 20.02 -18.63
CA HIS A 123 -5.56 19.96 -18.09
C HIS A 123 -5.41 19.86 -16.57
N ASP A 124 -5.84 20.90 -15.91
CA ASP A 124 -6.14 20.89 -14.48
C ASP A 124 -7.13 19.75 -14.20
N SER A 125 -6.61 18.54 -14.09
CA SER A 125 -7.33 17.50 -13.38
C SER A 125 -7.34 18.00 -11.93
N ILE A 126 -8.48 18.54 -11.52
CA ILE A 126 -8.68 19.00 -10.15
C ILE A 126 -8.40 17.78 -9.27
N ASP A 127 -7.19 17.73 -8.74
CA ASP A 127 -6.79 16.70 -7.78
C ASP A 127 -7.61 16.93 -6.51
N LEU A 128 -8.65 16.15 -6.37
CA LEU A 128 -9.53 16.18 -5.21
C LEU A 128 -9.02 15.29 -4.08
N ASP A 129 -7.99 14.47 -4.33
CA ASP A 129 -7.35 13.68 -3.30
C ASP A 129 -6.53 14.58 -2.38
N ILE A 130 -6.38 14.19 -1.15
CA ILE A 130 -5.56 14.88 -0.16
C ILE A 130 -4.57 13.89 0.45
N GLU A 131 -3.35 14.32 0.59
CA GLU A 131 -2.36 13.62 1.38
C GLU A 131 -2.31 14.19 2.80
N ALA A 132 -2.25 13.30 3.78
CA ALA A 132 -2.15 13.65 5.19
C ALA A 132 -1.21 12.67 5.91
N HIS A 133 -0.66 13.10 7.04
CA HIS A 133 0.13 12.28 7.92
C HIS A 133 -0.63 12.06 9.23
N ALA A 134 -0.52 10.86 9.76
CA ALA A 134 -1.06 10.53 11.06
C ALA A 134 -0.03 9.73 11.85
N THR A 135 0.25 10.19 13.06
CA THR A 135 1.17 9.51 13.98
C THR A 135 0.38 8.67 14.96
N ILE A 136 0.78 7.41 15.14
CA ILE A 136 0.12 6.45 16.03
C ILE A 136 1.11 5.86 17.05
N PRO A 137 0.65 5.45 18.25
CA PRO A 137 1.46 4.73 19.21
C PRO A 137 1.92 3.37 18.68
N LEU A 138 3.05 2.88 19.17
CA LEU A 138 3.58 1.55 18.86
C LEU A 138 2.55 0.44 19.07
N LYS A 139 1.81 0.50 20.18
CA LYS A 139 0.77 -0.47 20.52
C LYS A 139 -0.35 -0.53 19.48
N SER A 140 -0.81 0.63 18.99
CA SER A 140 -1.84 0.70 17.93
C SER A 140 -1.32 0.13 16.60
N ALA A 141 -0.04 0.32 16.27
CA ALA A 141 0.57 -0.26 15.09
C ALA A 141 0.71 -1.80 15.20
N LEU A 142 1.04 -2.28 16.41
CA LEU A 142 1.27 -3.70 16.69
C LEU A 142 -0.03 -4.51 16.71
N LEU A 143 -1.08 -3.98 17.34
CA LEU A 143 -2.33 -4.71 17.60
C LEU A 143 -3.47 -4.33 16.63
N GLY A 144 -3.33 -3.23 15.91
CA GLY A 144 -4.41 -2.60 15.19
C GLY A 144 -5.27 -1.72 16.10
N ASP A 145 -5.92 -0.72 15.51
CA ASP A 145 -6.70 0.28 16.24
C ASP A 145 -7.70 0.97 15.31
N THR A 146 -8.51 1.87 15.86
CA THR A 146 -9.35 2.79 15.10
C THR A 146 -8.98 4.22 15.47
N LEU A 147 -8.42 4.94 14.51
CA LEU A 147 -7.98 6.32 14.68
C LEU A 147 -9.07 7.28 14.21
N ARG A 148 -9.47 8.22 15.07
CA ARG A 148 -10.36 9.31 14.68
C ARG A 148 -9.51 10.45 14.10
N LEU A 149 -9.76 10.77 12.84
CA LEU A 149 -9.09 11.86 12.11
C LEU A 149 -10.08 12.99 11.83
N HIS A 150 -9.55 14.21 11.81
CA HIS A 150 -10.27 15.40 11.39
C HIS A 150 -9.55 16.02 10.20
N LEU A 151 -10.15 15.95 9.01
CA LEU A 151 -9.61 16.51 7.79
C LEU A 151 -10.71 17.30 7.04
N ASN A 152 -10.34 18.44 6.50
CA ASN A 152 -11.26 19.31 5.72
C ASN A 152 -12.61 19.58 6.40
N GLY A 153 -12.60 19.82 7.73
CA GLY A 153 -13.80 20.12 8.49
C GLY A 153 -14.72 18.91 8.75
N SER A 154 -14.33 17.70 8.36
CA SER A 154 -15.07 16.47 8.66
C SER A 154 -14.23 15.50 9.50
N SER A 155 -14.90 14.89 10.48
CA SER A 155 -14.31 13.82 11.29
C SER A 155 -14.73 12.46 10.73
N PHE A 156 -13.78 11.52 10.70
CA PHE A 156 -14.05 10.14 10.31
C PHE A 156 -13.14 9.18 11.07
N GLU A 157 -13.51 7.93 11.08
CA GLU A 157 -12.72 6.86 11.68
C GLU A 157 -11.92 6.14 10.61
N LEU A 158 -10.60 5.99 10.87
CA LEU A 158 -9.68 5.23 10.03
C LEU A 158 -9.27 3.97 10.79
N LYS A 159 -9.58 2.81 10.22
CA LYS A 159 -9.15 1.53 10.77
C LYS A 159 -7.66 1.32 10.48
N ILE A 160 -6.89 1.23 11.55
CA ILE A 160 -5.47 0.88 11.51
C ILE A 160 -5.35 -0.64 11.58
N PRO A 161 -4.85 -1.31 10.55
CA PRO A 161 -4.71 -2.76 10.59
C PRO A 161 -3.51 -3.19 11.46
N GLU A 162 -3.63 -4.36 12.09
CA GLU A 162 -2.53 -5.00 12.84
C GLU A 162 -1.29 -5.16 11.96
N GLY A 163 -0.12 -4.83 12.51
CA GLY A 163 1.16 -5.00 11.83
C GLY A 163 1.46 -3.92 10.79
N ILE A 164 0.85 -2.73 10.91
CA ILE A 164 1.19 -1.60 10.06
C ILE A 164 2.59 -1.08 10.40
N THR A 165 3.34 -0.67 9.39
CA THR A 165 4.69 -0.12 9.54
C THR A 165 4.72 1.37 9.18
N SER A 166 5.68 2.13 9.70
CA SER A 166 5.88 3.53 9.32
C SER A 166 6.05 3.68 7.81
N GLY A 167 5.50 4.76 7.26
CA GLY A 167 5.45 5.02 5.82
C GLY A 167 4.33 4.29 5.08
N SER A 168 3.52 3.46 5.77
CA SER A 168 2.37 2.80 5.15
C SER A 168 1.29 3.81 4.79
N LYS A 169 0.75 3.72 3.58
CA LYS A 169 -0.35 4.58 3.11
C LYS A 169 -1.70 3.88 3.24
N LEU A 170 -2.65 4.53 3.87
CA LEU A 170 -4.04 4.10 4.01
C LEU A 170 -4.97 5.05 3.25
N ARG A 171 -5.90 4.50 2.46
CA ARG A 171 -6.85 5.28 1.66
C ARG A 171 -8.21 5.31 2.36
N ALA A 172 -8.67 6.52 2.66
CA ALA A 172 -10.02 6.78 3.18
C ALA A 172 -10.89 7.33 2.04
N LYS A 173 -11.78 6.48 1.53
CA LYS A 173 -12.62 6.81 0.37
C LYS A 173 -13.59 7.96 0.68
N GLY A 174 -13.71 8.91 -0.25
CA GLY A 174 -14.62 10.04 -0.15
C GLY A 174 -14.31 10.99 1.00
N LYS A 175 -13.02 11.07 1.43
CA LYS A 175 -12.56 11.96 2.49
C LYS A 175 -11.60 13.05 2.00
N GLY A 176 -11.45 13.18 0.69
CA GLY A 176 -10.69 14.23 0.01
C GLY A 176 -11.44 15.57 -0.09
N LYS A 177 -11.01 16.41 -1.03
CA LYS A 177 -11.66 17.68 -1.34
C LYS A 177 -13.02 17.43 -2.02
N LYS A 178 -13.95 18.37 -1.84
CA LYS A 178 -15.26 18.36 -2.51
C LYS A 178 -15.32 19.44 -3.57
N LEU A 179 -15.80 19.08 -4.75
CA LEU A 179 -16.15 20.03 -5.81
C LEU A 179 -17.51 19.64 -6.41
N GLY A 180 -18.54 20.37 -6.07
CA GLY A 180 -19.91 20.01 -6.44
C GLY A 180 -20.29 18.61 -5.90
N ASN A 181 -20.62 17.68 -6.80
CA ASN A 181 -20.96 16.31 -6.46
C ASN A 181 -19.75 15.35 -6.45
N MET A 182 -18.56 15.82 -6.83
CA MET A 182 -17.35 15.02 -6.83
C MET A 182 -16.63 15.15 -5.49
N VAL A 183 -16.13 14.02 -4.97
CA VAL A 183 -15.37 13.95 -3.73
C VAL A 183 -14.16 13.07 -3.95
N GLY A 184 -12.98 13.60 -3.70
CA GLY A 184 -11.73 12.81 -3.73
C GLY A 184 -11.57 11.94 -2.49
N ASP A 185 -10.44 11.25 -2.41
CA ASP A 185 -10.08 10.37 -1.30
C ASP A 185 -8.99 11.04 -0.43
N ALA A 186 -8.84 10.58 0.80
CA ALA A 186 -7.70 10.94 1.63
C ALA A 186 -6.68 9.79 1.67
N ILE A 187 -5.44 10.10 1.35
CA ILE A 187 -4.30 9.20 1.43
C ILE A 187 -3.52 9.56 2.69
N ILE A 188 -3.60 8.71 3.71
CA ILE A 188 -3.00 8.96 5.02
C ILE A 188 -1.72 8.12 5.14
N THR A 189 -0.59 8.80 5.25
CA THR A 189 0.69 8.16 5.58
C THR A 189 0.78 8.00 7.10
N ILE A 190 1.03 6.77 7.54
CA ILE A 190 1.09 6.43 8.97
C ILE A 190 2.54 6.46 9.44
N ASP A 191 2.79 7.18 10.52
CA ASP A 191 4.06 7.21 11.22
C ASP A 191 3.87 6.65 12.63
N ILE A 192 4.84 5.83 13.10
CA ILE A 192 4.82 5.26 14.44
C ILE A 192 5.64 6.14 15.36
N THR A 193 5.04 6.59 16.48
CA THR A 193 5.78 7.34 17.50
C THR A 193 6.92 6.48 18.05
N PRO A 194 8.17 6.96 18.02
CA PRO A 194 9.26 6.30 18.73
C PRO A 194 8.92 6.20 20.22
N GLU A 195 9.09 5.04 20.80
CA GLU A 195 8.86 4.78 22.22
C GLU A 195 10.17 4.30 22.85
N GLU A 196 10.54 4.91 23.99
CA GLU A 196 11.78 4.58 24.68
C GLU A 196 11.80 3.10 25.10
N GLY A 197 12.95 2.47 24.93
CA GLY A 197 13.08 1.04 25.22
C GLY A 197 12.58 0.11 24.13
N TYR A 198 12.05 0.64 23.02
CA TYR A 198 11.61 -0.16 21.88
C TYR A 198 12.38 0.15 20.61
N SER A 199 12.64 -0.87 19.80
CA SER A 199 13.11 -0.71 18.42
C SER A 199 12.49 -1.74 17.50
N ILE A 200 12.26 -1.34 16.25
CA ILE A 200 11.62 -2.17 15.22
C ILE A 200 12.65 -2.48 14.14
N ASP A 201 12.81 -3.76 13.81
CA ASP A 201 13.65 -4.23 12.72
C ASP A 201 12.82 -5.19 11.83
N GLY A 202 12.38 -4.68 10.69
CA GLY A 202 11.41 -5.38 9.84
C GLY A 202 10.12 -5.68 10.60
N TYR A 203 9.84 -6.95 10.85
CA TYR A 203 8.70 -7.39 11.66
C TYR A 203 9.06 -7.79 13.08
N ASN A 204 10.36 -7.75 13.44
CA ASN A 204 10.80 -8.04 14.78
C ASN A 204 10.69 -6.78 15.65
N LEU A 205 10.29 -6.97 16.89
CA LEU A 205 10.22 -5.94 17.92
C LEU A 205 11.27 -6.23 18.98
N THR A 206 12.18 -5.29 19.24
CA THR A 206 13.09 -5.37 20.39
C THR A 206 12.54 -4.49 21.51
N GLN A 207 12.50 -5.03 22.72
CA GLN A 207 12.09 -4.32 23.92
C GLN A 207 13.16 -4.46 25.00
N VAL A 208 13.56 -3.34 25.59
CA VAL A 208 14.42 -3.32 26.79
C VAL A 208 13.54 -3.59 28.00
N VAL A 209 13.95 -4.53 28.83
CA VAL A 209 13.21 -4.90 30.04
C VAL A 209 14.16 -4.97 31.23
N GLU A 210 13.71 -4.46 32.35
CA GLU A 210 14.41 -4.58 33.61
C GLU A 210 13.83 -5.71 34.45
N VAL A 211 14.72 -6.54 35.01
CA VAL A 211 14.36 -7.65 35.91
C VAL A 211 15.14 -7.55 37.19
N PRO A 212 14.64 -8.07 38.32
CA PRO A 212 15.36 -8.03 39.58
C PRO A 212 16.76 -8.63 39.45
N LEU A 213 17.79 -7.96 40.02
CA LEU A 213 19.17 -8.45 40.02
C LEU A 213 19.27 -9.90 40.53
N LYS A 214 18.51 -10.25 41.57
CA LYS A 214 18.42 -11.62 42.09
C LYS A 214 18.07 -12.65 41.01
N ALA A 215 17.10 -12.31 40.11
CA ALA A 215 16.69 -13.21 39.06
C ALA A 215 17.81 -13.42 38.01
N MET A 216 18.63 -12.40 37.75
CA MET A 216 19.76 -12.52 36.82
C MET A 216 20.92 -13.32 37.42
N LEU A 217 21.19 -13.17 38.72
CA LEU A 217 22.27 -13.88 39.39
C LEU A 217 21.94 -15.37 39.60
N PHE A 218 20.78 -15.65 40.17
CA PHE A 218 20.45 -17.00 40.66
C PHE A 218 19.45 -17.74 39.76
N GLY A 219 18.89 -17.05 38.77
CA GLY A 219 17.81 -17.58 37.91
C GLY A 219 16.46 -17.52 38.63
N ASP A 220 15.44 -17.07 37.96
CA ASP A 220 14.07 -17.00 38.48
C ASP A 220 13.10 -16.75 37.34
N LYS A 221 11.80 -16.74 37.65
CA LYS A 221 10.75 -16.26 36.77
C LYS A 221 10.59 -14.75 36.93
N ALA A 222 10.54 -14.03 35.80
CA ALA A 222 10.27 -12.59 35.79
C ALA A 222 8.94 -12.32 35.08
N HIS A 223 8.08 -11.53 35.70
CA HIS A 223 6.86 -11.02 35.06
C HIS A 223 7.22 -9.72 34.33
N ILE A 224 6.93 -9.66 33.07
CA ILE A 224 7.21 -8.51 32.22
C ILE A 224 5.97 -8.05 31.48
N GLN A 225 5.83 -6.74 31.38
CA GLN A 225 4.83 -6.10 30.53
C GLN A 225 5.45 -5.88 29.16
N THR A 226 4.86 -6.45 28.12
CA THR A 226 5.26 -6.19 26.74
C THR A 226 4.25 -5.27 26.06
N ALA A 227 4.60 -4.74 24.89
CA ALA A 227 3.67 -3.93 24.10
C ALA A 227 2.40 -4.72 23.70
N ARG A 228 2.47 -6.05 23.63
CA ARG A 228 1.35 -6.92 23.24
C ARG A 228 0.55 -7.44 24.45
N GLU A 229 1.25 -7.96 25.44
CA GLU A 229 0.64 -8.64 26.58
C GLU A 229 1.58 -8.74 27.79
N GLU A 230 1.05 -9.07 28.96
CA GLU A 230 1.86 -9.50 30.09
C GLU A 230 2.31 -10.94 29.93
N MET A 231 3.56 -11.22 30.26
CA MET A 231 4.09 -12.57 30.20
C MET A 231 5.09 -12.86 31.30
N THR A 232 5.25 -14.14 31.61
CA THR A 232 6.27 -14.63 32.54
C THR A 232 7.36 -15.32 31.73
N ILE A 233 8.59 -14.85 31.90
CA ILE A 233 9.77 -15.45 31.30
C ILE A 233 10.66 -16.10 32.36
N LYS A 234 11.39 -17.15 31.97
CA LYS A 234 12.41 -17.77 32.82
C LYS A 234 13.75 -17.10 32.53
N ILE A 235 14.34 -16.48 33.53
CA ILE A 235 15.68 -15.91 33.46
C ILE A 235 16.66 -16.99 33.93
N PRO A 236 17.61 -17.43 33.10
CA PRO A 236 18.67 -18.36 33.54
C PRO A 236 19.61 -17.69 34.62
N ALA A 237 20.15 -18.49 35.49
CA ALA A 237 21.17 -18.00 36.38
C ALA A 237 22.40 -17.46 35.60
N ASN A 238 23.10 -16.51 36.18
CA ASN A 238 24.28 -15.85 35.57
C ASN A 238 23.92 -15.17 34.21
N THR A 239 22.73 -14.58 34.10
CA THR A 239 22.35 -13.81 32.95
C THR A 239 23.04 -12.45 32.95
N GLN A 240 23.75 -12.12 31.86
CA GLN A 240 24.49 -10.88 31.73
C GLN A 240 23.57 -9.74 31.26
N ASN A 241 23.89 -8.49 31.65
CA ASN A 241 23.21 -7.29 31.16
C ASN A 241 23.26 -7.22 29.62
N GLY A 242 22.13 -6.84 29.02
CA GLY A 242 21.99 -6.77 27.57
C GLY A 242 21.76 -8.12 26.89
N LYS A 243 21.60 -9.22 27.65
CA LYS A 243 21.26 -10.53 27.11
C LYS A 243 19.97 -10.45 26.31
N LYS A 244 20.02 -10.88 25.07
CA LYS A 244 18.83 -10.96 24.18
C LYS A 244 18.15 -12.31 24.33
N MET A 245 16.85 -12.27 24.60
CA MET A 245 15.97 -13.43 24.70
C MET A 245 14.89 -13.34 23.63
N ARG A 246 14.79 -14.34 22.77
CA ARG A 246 13.86 -14.37 21.63
C ARG A 246 12.57 -15.08 22.01
N ILE A 247 11.47 -14.42 21.80
CA ILE A 247 10.11 -14.97 21.95
C ILE A 247 9.46 -14.99 20.57
N LYS A 248 9.23 -16.20 20.06
CA LYS A 248 8.73 -16.44 18.70
C LYS A 248 7.31 -15.89 18.53
N ASN A 249 7.03 -15.34 17.35
CA ASN A 249 5.71 -14.92 16.89
C ASN A 249 5.03 -13.85 17.79
N LYS A 250 5.80 -13.01 18.48
CA LYS A 250 5.29 -11.93 19.34
C LYS A 250 5.67 -10.52 18.84
N GLY A 251 6.27 -10.42 17.66
CA GLY A 251 6.55 -9.18 16.97
C GLY A 251 5.37 -8.66 16.13
N PHE A 252 5.68 -7.89 15.10
CA PHE A 252 4.70 -7.36 14.14
C PHE A 252 4.20 -8.44 13.19
N LYS A 253 2.98 -8.30 12.75
CA LYS A 253 2.38 -9.16 11.74
C LYS A 253 2.78 -8.70 10.33
N ASP A 254 3.35 -9.58 9.53
CA ASP A 254 3.46 -9.34 8.09
C ASP A 254 2.07 -9.49 7.45
N ARG A 255 1.55 -8.39 6.95
CA ARG A 255 0.22 -8.33 6.34
C ARG A 255 0.11 -9.09 5.02
N LYS A 256 1.23 -9.39 4.35
CA LYS A 256 1.25 -10.13 3.08
C LYS A 256 1.22 -11.63 3.30
N THR A 257 2.01 -12.12 4.26
CA THR A 257 2.15 -13.56 4.55
C THR A 257 1.25 -14.01 5.70
N GLY A 258 0.80 -13.09 6.55
CA GLY A 258 0.06 -13.38 7.78
C GLY A 258 0.94 -13.90 8.92
N GLN A 259 2.25 -14.05 8.71
CA GLN A 259 3.19 -14.49 9.72
C GLN A 259 3.56 -13.37 10.69
N TYR A 260 3.97 -13.75 11.89
CA TYR A 260 4.45 -12.80 12.90
C TYR A 260 5.96 -12.84 12.99
N GLY A 261 6.59 -11.68 13.12
CA GLY A 261 7.98 -11.56 13.57
C GLY A 261 8.13 -11.94 15.03
N ASP A 262 9.33 -11.81 15.56
CA ASP A 262 9.66 -12.18 16.92
C ASP A 262 9.77 -10.96 17.83
N LEU A 263 9.51 -11.18 19.13
CA LEU A 263 9.86 -10.24 20.18
C LEU A 263 11.23 -10.60 20.75
N ILE A 264 12.13 -9.64 20.75
CA ILE A 264 13.49 -9.77 21.32
C ILE A 264 13.53 -8.94 22.60
N LEU A 265 13.59 -9.61 23.73
CA LEU A 265 13.75 -8.94 25.02
C LEU A 265 15.22 -8.75 25.32
N GLN A 266 15.63 -7.51 25.49
CA GLN A 266 16.98 -7.17 25.95
C GLN A 266 16.95 -6.90 27.44
N VAL A 267 17.48 -7.84 28.23
CA VAL A 267 17.31 -7.91 29.69
C VAL A 267 18.42 -7.14 30.38
N TYR A 268 18.03 -6.28 31.34
CA TYR A 268 18.95 -5.56 32.22
C TYR A 268 18.57 -5.77 33.67
N ALA A 269 19.56 -5.72 34.54
CA ALA A 269 19.35 -5.83 35.98
C ALA A 269 18.75 -4.54 36.54
N LYS A 270 17.61 -4.65 37.20
CA LYS A 270 17.13 -3.61 38.12
C LYS A 270 17.86 -3.74 39.45
N LEU A 271 18.70 -2.76 39.76
CA LEU A 271 19.40 -2.72 41.03
C LEU A 271 18.41 -2.50 42.18
N PRO A 272 18.61 -3.17 43.34
CA PRO A 272 17.79 -2.87 44.50
C PRO A 272 18.11 -1.47 45.05
N ASP A 273 17.13 -0.83 45.66
CA ASP A 273 17.36 0.42 46.38
C ASP A 273 18.25 0.13 47.58
N PRO A 274 19.43 0.79 47.75
CA PRO A 274 20.32 0.59 48.89
C PRO A 274 19.62 0.79 50.23
N ASN A 275 18.60 1.63 50.31
CA ASN A 275 17.87 1.87 51.55
C ASN A 275 16.97 0.68 51.96
N THR A 276 16.67 -0.23 51.06
CA THR A 276 15.87 -1.44 51.35
C THR A 276 16.72 -2.65 51.74
N LEU A 277 18.07 -2.53 51.65
CA LEU A 277 18.99 -3.59 51.99
C LEU A 277 19.30 -3.54 53.50
N SER A 278 19.47 -4.72 54.11
CA SER A 278 19.97 -4.79 55.48
C SER A 278 21.42 -4.30 55.60
N ASP A 279 21.79 -3.80 56.77
CA ASP A 279 23.16 -3.29 56.96
C ASP A 279 24.23 -4.40 56.78
N GLU A 280 23.91 -5.62 57.21
CA GLU A 280 24.74 -6.81 56.99
C GLU A 280 24.98 -7.08 55.48
N LEU A 281 23.93 -6.96 54.66
CA LEU A 281 24.06 -7.16 53.21
C LEU A 281 24.85 -6.01 52.55
N LYS A 282 24.70 -4.78 53.03
CA LYS A 282 25.50 -3.64 52.55
C LYS A 282 26.99 -3.83 52.81
N GLU A 283 27.34 -4.24 54.05
CA GLU A 283 28.73 -4.50 54.41
C GLU A 283 29.32 -5.64 53.56
N LEU A 284 28.58 -6.73 53.37
CA LEU A 284 28.99 -7.85 52.52
C LEU A 284 29.22 -7.41 51.08
N LEU A 285 28.28 -6.66 50.49
CA LEU A 285 28.43 -6.18 49.12
C LEU A 285 29.61 -5.24 48.95
N GLN A 286 29.90 -4.36 49.95
CA GLN A 286 31.04 -3.46 49.89
C GLN A 286 32.38 -4.20 50.03
N LYS A 287 32.39 -5.37 50.67
CA LYS A 287 33.58 -6.18 50.85
C LYS A 287 33.89 -7.08 49.65
N GLU A 288 32.84 -7.60 48.98
CA GLU A 288 32.98 -8.65 47.95
C GLU A 288 32.91 -8.09 46.51
N LEU A 289 32.44 -6.85 46.30
CA LEU A 289 32.41 -6.13 45.02
C LEU A 289 33.48 -5.06 44.95
#